data_f2211ee05dc5b7725d73bccf5f435f42
#
_entry.id   f2211ee05dc5b7725d73bccf5f435f42
#
_cell.length_a   1.000
_cell.length_b   1.000
_cell.length_c   1.000
_cell.angle_alpha   90.00
_cell.angle_beta   90.00
_cell.angle_gamma   90.00
#
_symmetry.space_group_name_H-M   'P 1'
#
loop_
_entity.id
_entity.type
_entity.pdbx_description
1 polymer ?
#
loop_
_entity_poly.entity_id
_entity_poly.type
_entity_poly.pdbx_seq_one_letter_code
_entity_poly.pdbx_strand_id
1 'polypeptide(L)'
;IEYIDLKRQKYYEMHQHITCDVIRSFLEDNDNALRPDEGKDFIEFAKELMEKRYEKGKIGFSTCKNGISYLNQFEEYLLLEHKGTHGEHKEFIYVSDISEDLLLDFRKYRLLAKKKATTVNKTLCPILQACEYACQLGYISHQLNASLQDLYMKEEDRLDEEERNIKYLTEERLAELVSVYNTIEQPRRKEVLEVWLFAFHACGMRMVDVMS
;
A
#
# COMPACT_ATOMS: atom_id res chain seq x y z
N ILE A 1 38.64 -3.76 -17.51
CA ILE A 1 38.01 -5.00 -18.05
C ILE A 1 37.82 -5.98 -16.89
N GLU A 2 38.88 -6.41 -16.17
CA GLU A 2 38.79 -7.38 -15.07
C GLU A 2 37.76 -6.99 -13.96
N TYR A 3 37.67 -5.71 -13.61
CA TYR A 3 36.73 -5.26 -12.59
C TYR A 3 35.27 -5.38 -13.01
N ILE A 4 34.97 -5.14 -14.29
CA ILE A 4 33.63 -5.30 -14.88
C ILE A 4 33.26 -6.78 -14.94
N ASP A 5 34.21 -7.64 -15.35
CA ASP A 5 33.97 -9.08 -15.41
C ASP A 5 33.77 -9.70 -14.04
N LEU A 6 34.48 -9.24 -13.02
CA LEU A 6 34.30 -9.72 -11.64
C LEU A 6 32.92 -9.33 -11.05
N LYS A 7 32.48 -8.09 -11.29
CA LYS A 7 31.15 -7.64 -10.89
C LYS A 7 30.05 -8.37 -11.65
N ARG A 8 30.23 -8.58 -12.97
CA ARG A 8 29.31 -9.32 -13.82
C ARG A 8 29.17 -10.78 -13.36
N GLN A 9 30.27 -11.44 -13.03
CA GLN A 9 30.28 -12.81 -12.54
C GLN A 9 29.56 -12.89 -11.19
N LYS A 10 29.84 -11.97 -10.26
CA LYS A 10 29.16 -11.88 -8.96
C LYS A 10 27.65 -11.63 -9.09
N TYR A 11 27.26 -10.84 -10.07
CA TYR A 11 25.83 -10.59 -10.35
C TYR A 11 25.16 -11.82 -10.96
N TYR A 12 25.82 -12.56 -11.86
CA TYR A 12 25.32 -13.82 -12.40
C TYR A 12 25.16 -14.92 -11.34
N GLU A 13 26.06 -14.95 -10.35
CA GLU A 13 25.99 -15.91 -9.25
C GLU A 13 24.78 -15.63 -8.31
N MET A 14 24.35 -14.36 -8.20
CA MET A 14 23.24 -13.96 -7.33
C MET A 14 21.89 -13.89 -8.06
N HIS A 15 21.89 -13.49 -9.33
CA HIS A 15 20.66 -13.32 -10.12
C HIS A 15 20.86 -13.94 -11.51
N GLN A 16 20.02 -14.91 -11.86
CA GLN A 16 20.14 -15.61 -13.17
C GLN A 16 19.87 -14.73 -14.40
N HIS A 17 19.45 -13.45 -14.20
CA HIS A 17 19.17 -12.51 -15.28
C HIS A 17 19.83 -11.16 -15.06
N ILE A 18 20.65 -10.73 -16.04
CA ILE A 18 21.19 -9.37 -16.12
C ILE A 18 20.32 -8.59 -17.11
N THR A 19 19.63 -7.55 -16.63
CA THR A 19 18.88 -6.65 -17.49
C THR A 19 19.79 -5.64 -18.20
N CYS A 20 19.34 -5.10 -19.34
CA CYS A 20 20.07 -4.04 -20.06
C CYS A 20 20.34 -2.80 -19.19
N ASP A 21 19.45 -2.48 -18.25
CA ASP A 21 19.62 -1.33 -17.36
C ASP A 21 20.73 -1.53 -16.35
N VAL A 22 20.89 -2.76 -15.85
CA VAL A 22 22.02 -3.12 -14.98
C VAL A 22 23.32 -3.00 -15.74
N ILE A 23 23.40 -3.48 -16.99
CA ILE A 23 24.59 -3.33 -17.83
C ILE A 23 24.90 -1.84 -18.05
N ARG A 24 23.87 -1.05 -18.36
CA ARG A 24 24.04 0.40 -18.58
C ARG A 24 24.54 1.09 -17.34
N SER A 25 23.98 0.83 -16.16
CA SER A 25 24.43 1.42 -14.90
C SER A 25 25.87 1.06 -14.54
N PHE A 26 26.33 -0.14 -14.92
CA PHE A 26 27.73 -0.54 -14.76
C PHE A 26 28.69 0.16 -15.74
N LEU A 27 28.22 0.46 -16.95
CA LEU A 27 29.04 1.10 -17.98
C LEU A 27 29.17 2.63 -17.75
N GLU A 28 28.17 3.25 -17.13
CA GLU A 28 28.13 4.69 -16.89
C GLU A 28 28.96 5.13 -15.67
N ASP A 29 29.62 4.20 -14.96
CA ASP A 29 30.49 4.43 -13.77
C ASP A 29 29.85 5.37 -12.73
N ASN A 30 28.51 5.32 -12.66
CA ASN A 30 27.71 6.16 -11.82
C ASN A 30 27.58 5.56 -10.42
N ASP A 31 27.60 6.40 -9.39
CA ASP A 31 27.25 6.08 -7.99
C ASP A 31 25.84 5.49 -7.85
N ASN A 32 25.06 5.41 -8.94
CA ASN A 32 23.72 4.88 -9.07
C ASN A 32 23.66 3.42 -9.60
N ALA A 33 24.77 2.68 -9.63
CA ALA A 33 24.73 1.26 -9.99
C ALA A 33 23.78 0.50 -9.06
N LEU A 34 22.82 -0.23 -9.67
CA LEU A 34 21.87 -1.03 -8.89
C LEU A 34 22.61 -2.06 -8.05
N ARG A 35 22.27 -2.13 -6.78
CA ARG A 35 22.78 -3.15 -5.87
C ARG A 35 21.92 -4.40 -6.00
N PRO A 36 22.52 -5.60 -5.92
CA PRO A 36 21.72 -6.80 -5.80
C PRO A 36 20.86 -6.73 -4.54
N ASP A 37 19.60 -7.10 -4.64
CA ASP A 37 18.66 -7.16 -3.52
C ASP A 37 18.92 -8.32 -2.54
N GLU A 38 20.02 -9.04 -2.74
CA GLU A 38 20.44 -10.20 -1.94
C GLU A 38 19.38 -11.33 -1.89
N GLY A 39 18.48 -11.36 -2.90
CA GLY A 39 17.39 -12.35 -2.95
C GLY A 39 16.29 -12.10 -1.93
N LYS A 40 16.08 -10.85 -1.50
CA LYS A 40 15.03 -10.50 -0.53
C LYS A 40 13.64 -10.60 -1.15
N ASP A 41 12.75 -11.25 -0.43
CA ASP A 41 11.33 -11.21 -0.73
C ASP A 41 10.79 -9.79 -0.56
N PHE A 42 10.06 -9.30 -1.58
CA PHE A 42 9.53 -7.94 -1.58
C PHE A 42 8.48 -7.72 -0.49
N ILE A 43 7.62 -8.72 -0.26
CA ILE A 43 6.55 -8.61 0.73
C ILE A 43 7.14 -8.54 2.14
N GLU A 44 8.12 -9.40 2.44
CA GLU A 44 8.83 -9.39 3.72
C GLU A 44 9.59 -8.07 3.91
N PHE A 45 10.32 -7.62 2.89
CA PHE A 45 11.02 -6.33 2.88
C PHE A 45 10.07 -5.15 3.16
N ALA A 46 8.89 -5.14 2.52
CA ALA A 46 7.90 -4.09 2.71
C ALA A 46 7.24 -4.13 4.10
N LYS A 47 6.95 -5.34 4.62
CA LYS A 47 6.43 -5.52 5.99
C LYS A 47 7.45 -5.04 7.04
N GLU A 48 8.72 -5.43 6.91
CA GLU A 48 9.79 -4.94 7.79
C GLU A 48 9.94 -3.41 7.76
N LEU A 49 9.80 -2.79 6.57
CA LEU A 49 9.84 -1.33 6.47
C LEU A 49 8.72 -0.67 7.29
N MET A 50 7.50 -1.22 7.22
CA MET A 50 6.36 -0.70 7.99
C MET A 50 6.59 -0.83 9.50
N GLU A 51 7.11 -1.97 9.95
CA GLU A 51 7.44 -2.23 11.36
C GLU A 51 8.55 -1.28 11.85
N LYS A 52 9.65 -1.16 11.11
CA LYS A 52 10.75 -0.23 11.43
C LYS A 52 10.30 1.23 11.51
N ARG A 53 9.34 1.63 10.67
CA ARG A 53 8.77 2.99 10.73
C ARG A 53 7.88 3.18 11.95
N TYR A 54 7.14 2.16 12.36
CA TYR A 54 6.36 2.19 13.60
C TYR A 54 7.26 2.25 14.82
N GLU A 55 8.28 1.39 14.92
CA GLU A 55 9.25 1.38 16.02
C GLU A 55 9.97 2.73 16.20
N LYS A 56 10.28 3.41 15.07
CA LYS A 56 10.86 4.75 15.07
C LYS A 56 9.87 5.87 15.34
N GLY A 57 8.60 5.56 15.63
CA GLY A 57 7.54 6.54 15.88
C GLY A 57 7.16 7.39 14.66
N LYS A 58 7.55 7.00 13.44
CA LYS A 58 7.24 7.74 12.20
C LYS A 58 5.78 7.53 11.74
N ILE A 59 5.17 6.42 12.13
CA ILE A 59 3.78 6.08 11.84
C ILE A 59 3.11 5.51 13.09
N GLY A 60 1.79 5.71 13.21
CA GLY A 60 1.00 5.13 14.30
C GLY A 60 0.70 3.65 14.09
N PHE A 61 0.34 2.96 15.17
CA PHE A 61 -0.01 1.53 15.16
C PHE A 61 -1.06 1.16 14.10
N SER A 62 -2.15 1.95 14.02
CA SER A 62 -3.22 1.70 13.03
C SER A 62 -2.71 1.80 11.60
N THR A 63 -1.80 2.74 11.31
CA THR A 63 -1.20 2.90 9.98
C THR A 63 -0.32 1.72 9.63
N CYS A 64 0.50 1.25 10.57
CA CYS A 64 1.34 0.06 10.40
C CYS A 64 0.47 -1.18 10.13
N LYS A 65 -0.51 -1.45 10.98
CA LYS A 65 -1.43 -2.58 10.84
C LYS A 65 -2.18 -2.58 9.49
N ASN A 66 -2.68 -1.42 9.08
CA ASN A 66 -3.37 -1.29 7.79
C ASN A 66 -2.40 -1.49 6.62
N GLY A 67 -1.18 -0.95 6.70
CA GLY A 67 -0.14 -1.16 5.69
C GLY A 67 0.19 -2.64 5.50
N ILE A 68 0.41 -3.38 6.58
CA ILE A 68 0.64 -4.83 6.54
C ILE A 68 -0.58 -5.57 5.93
N SER A 69 -1.80 -5.17 6.29
CA SER A 69 -3.02 -5.75 5.69
C SER A 69 -3.10 -5.52 4.18
N TYR A 70 -2.65 -4.37 3.69
CA TYR A 70 -2.61 -4.09 2.25
C TYR A 70 -1.51 -4.87 1.54
N LEU A 71 -0.37 -5.08 2.17
CA LEU A 71 0.70 -5.93 1.64
C LEU A 71 0.26 -7.39 1.55
N ASN A 72 -0.48 -7.90 2.54
CA ASN A 72 -1.05 -9.25 2.47
C ASN A 72 -2.03 -9.40 1.29
N GLN A 73 -2.81 -8.36 0.96
CA GLN A 73 -3.70 -8.39 -0.21
C GLN A 73 -2.93 -8.41 -1.54
N PHE A 74 -1.74 -7.81 -1.58
CA PHE A 74 -0.86 -7.92 -2.74
C PHE A 74 -0.23 -9.31 -2.83
N GLU A 75 0.21 -9.87 -1.72
CA GLU A 75 0.69 -11.25 -1.61
C GLU A 75 -0.35 -12.27 -2.10
N GLU A 76 -1.61 -12.12 -1.67
CA GLU A 76 -2.73 -12.95 -2.14
C GLU A 76 -2.93 -12.85 -3.66
N TYR A 77 -2.82 -11.64 -4.23
CA TYR A 77 -2.90 -11.44 -5.68
C TYR A 77 -1.76 -12.15 -6.41
N LEU A 78 -0.52 -12.03 -5.96
CA LEU A 78 0.63 -12.71 -6.54
C LEU A 78 0.45 -14.24 -6.55
N LEU A 79 -0.08 -14.80 -5.47
CA LEU A 79 -0.39 -16.23 -5.38
C LEU A 79 -1.52 -16.67 -6.33
N LEU A 80 -2.46 -15.80 -6.66
CA LEU A 80 -3.54 -16.09 -7.62
C LEU A 80 -3.05 -16.08 -9.06
N GLU A 81 -2.25 -15.10 -9.44
CA GLU A 81 -1.67 -14.97 -10.78
C GLU A 81 -0.80 -16.19 -11.14
N HIS A 82 -0.05 -16.70 -10.19
CA HIS A 82 0.83 -17.85 -10.42
C HIS A 82 0.11 -19.22 -10.45
N LYS A 83 -1.14 -19.31 -10.03
CA LYS A 83 -1.94 -20.56 -10.16
C LYS A 83 -2.35 -20.90 -11.59
N GLY A 84 -2.29 -19.92 -12.50
CA GLY A 84 -2.70 -20.09 -13.92
C GLY A 84 -1.57 -20.50 -14.89
N THR A 85 -0.31 -20.37 -14.51
CA THR A 85 0.84 -20.64 -15.36
C THR A 85 1.60 -21.85 -14.83
N HIS A 86 1.56 -22.96 -15.59
CA HIS A 86 2.35 -24.19 -15.45
C HIS A 86 3.34 -24.28 -14.28
N GLY A 87 2.89 -24.77 -13.14
CA GLY A 87 3.66 -25.66 -12.27
C GLY A 87 4.77 -25.07 -11.39
N GLU A 88 5.21 -23.84 -11.59
CA GLU A 88 6.18 -23.20 -10.71
C GLU A 88 5.47 -22.22 -9.79
N HIS A 89 5.20 -22.66 -8.57
CA HIS A 89 4.78 -21.75 -7.48
C HIS A 89 5.99 -20.86 -7.14
N LYS A 90 6.05 -19.65 -7.66
CA LYS A 90 6.86 -18.62 -7.03
C LYS A 90 6.22 -18.30 -5.69
N GLU A 91 6.76 -18.86 -4.61
CA GLU A 91 6.30 -18.57 -3.25
C GLU A 91 6.62 -17.13 -2.83
N PHE A 92 7.51 -16.44 -3.57
CA PHE A 92 7.94 -15.06 -3.27
C PHE A 92 8.32 -14.30 -4.54
N ILE A 93 8.31 -12.98 -4.46
CA ILE A 93 8.74 -12.05 -5.50
C ILE A 93 9.96 -11.26 -5.00
N TYR A 94 11.03 -11.21 -5.78
CA TYR A 94 12.20 -10.41 -5.42
C TYR A 94 11.93 -8.91 -5.55
N VAL A 95 12.67 -8.10 -4.79
CA VAL A 95 12.59 -6.63 -4.90
C VAL A 95 12.92 -6.16 -6.31
N SER A 96 13.84 -6.84 -6.99
CA SER A 96 14.24 -6.58 -8.39
C SER A 96 13.18 -6.96 -9.43
N ASP A 97 12.22 -7.81 -9.08
CA ASP A 97 11.18 -8.29 -10.02
C ASP A 97 9.96 -7.34 -10.07
N ILE A 98 9.93 -6.33 -9.20
CA ILE A 98 8.87 -5.32 -9.22
C ILE A 98 8.95 -4.53 -10.53
N SER A 99 7.83 -4.47 -11.23
CA SER A 99 7.68 -3.74 -12.49
C SER A 99 6.42 -2.89 -12.50
N GLU A 100 6.39 -1.94 -13.42
CA GLU A 100 5.20 -1.10 -13.65
C GLU A 100 4.01 -1.96 -14.08
N ASP A 101 4.22 -2.90 -15.01
CA ASP A 101 3.16 -3.77 -15.53
C ASP A 101 2.52 -4.60 -14.41
N LEU A 102 3.32 -5.18 -13.52
CA LEU A 102 2.83 -5.94 -12.38
C LEU A 102 1.91 -5.11 -11.48
N LEU A 103 2.29 -3.88 -11.16
CA LEU A 103 1.48 -3.01 -10.32
C LEU A 103 0.26 -2.45 -11.06
N LEU A 104 0.35 -2.21 -12.37
CA LEU A 104 -0.80 -1.87 -13.22
C LEU A 104 -1.84 -3.00 -13.23
N ASP A 105 -1.41 -4.25 -13.36
CA ASP A 105 -2.32 -5.39 -13.37
C ASP A 105 -2.94 -5.63 -12.00
N PHE A 106 -2.15 -5.48 -10.92
CA PHE A 106 -2.71 -5.47 -9.57
C PHE A 106 -3.76 -4.35 -9.38
N ARG A 107 -3.50 -3.14 -9.86
CA ARG A 107 -4.46 -2.04 -9.84
C ARG A 107 -5.74 -2.40 -10.58
N LYS A 108 -5.64 -2.94 -11.80
CA LYS A 108 -6.79 -3.42 -12.58
C LYS A 108 -7.58 -4.50 -11.84
N TYR A 109 -6.89 -5.48 -11.28
CA TYR A 109 -7.50 -6.55 -10.47
C TYR A 109 -8.34 -5.98 -9.33
N ARG A 110 -7.80 -5.00 -8.60
CA ARG A 110 -8.52 -4.34 -7.49
C ARG A 110 -9.75 -3.55 -7.97
N LEU A 111 -9.67 -2.89 -9.11
CA LEU A 111 -10.81 -2.16 -9.72
C LEU A 111 -11.89 -3.13 -10.20
N LEU A 112 -11.52 -4.24 -10.84
CA LEU A 112 -12.45 -5.30 -11.25
C LEU A 112 -13.17 -5.92 -10.05
N ALA A 113 -12.53 -6.00 -8.89
CA ALA A 113 -13.16 -6.39 -7.62
C ALA A 113 -14.08 -5.30 -7.03
N LYS A 114 -14.49 -4.30 -7.84
CA LYS A 114 -15.38 -3.18 -7.48
C LYS A 114 -14.89 -2.37 -6.28
N LYS A 115 -13.57 -2.28 -6.08
CA LYS A 115 -13.00 -1.40 -5.05
C LYS A 115 -12.94 0.03 -5.58
N LYS A 116 -13.26 1.00 -4.71
CA LYS A 116 -13.16 2.42 -5.04
C LYS A 116 -11.70 2.84 -5.31
N ALA A 117 -11.50 3.78 -6.21
CA ALA A 117 -10.17 4.31 -6.56
C ALA A 117 -9.37 4.75 -5.32
N THR A 118 -10.02 5.40 -4.36
CA THR A 118 -9.40 5.79 -3.08
C THR A 118 -8.91 4.59 -2.26
N THR A 119 -9.64 3.46 -2.30
CA THR A 119 -9.25 2.22 -1.61
C THR A 119 -8.08 1.56 -2.34
N VAL A 120 -8.09 1.56 -3.66
CA VAL A 120 -6.99 1.03 -4.48
C VAL A 120 -5.70 1.82 -4.22
N ASN A 121 -5.76 3.16 -4.22
CA ASN A 121 -4.62 4.00 -3.86
C ASN A 121 -4.07 3.70 -2.45
N LYS A 122 -4.96 3.50 -1.46
CA LYS A 122 -4.52 3.11 -0.10
C LYS A 122 -3.81 1.76 -0.09
N THR A 123 -4.23 0.82 -0.95
CA THR A 123 -3.58 -0.49 -1.08
C THR A 123 -2.21 -0.37 -1.76
N LEU A 124 -2.08 0.50 -2.76
CA LEU A 124 -0.80 0.76 -3.45
C LEU A 124 0.21 1.49 -2.55
N CYS A 125 -0.26 2.33 -1.63
CA CYS A 125 0.59 3.20 -0.82
C CYS A 125 1.77 2.49 -0.13
N PRO A 126 1.60 1.40 0.64
CA PRO A 126 2.73 0.72 1.28
C PRO A 126 3.66 0.04 0.27
N ILE A 127 3.14 -0.41 -0.88
CA ILE A 127 3.93 -1.00 -1.96
C ILE A 127 4.86 0.07 -2.55
N LEU A 128 4.31 1.22 -2.93
CA LEU A 128 5.07 2.32 -3.51
C LEU A 128 6.10 2.91 -2.52
N GLN A 129 5.77 2.96 -1.23
CA GLN A 129 6.73 3.35 -0.19
C GLN A 129 7.89 2.36 -0.06
N ALA A 130 7.62 1.06 -0.23
CA ALA A 130 8.67 0.05 -0.23
C ALA A 130 9.55 0.17 -1.49
N CYS A 131 8.95 0.45 -2.66
CA CYS A 131 9.70 0.73 -3.90
C CYS A 131 10.59 1.99 -3.75
N GLU A 132 10.06 3.07 -3.18
CA GLU A 132 10.86 4.27 -2.89
C GLU A 132 12.04 3.96 -1.99
N TYR A 133 11.83 3.17 -0.95
CA TYR A 133 12.91 2.75 -0.05
C TYR A 133 13.91 1.82 -0.74
N ALA A 134 13.43 0.89 -1.58
CA ALA A 134 14.28 0.04 -2.41
C ALA A 134 15.15 0.86 -3.39
N CYS A 135 14.59 1.94 -3.96
CA CYS A 135 15.33 2.89 -4.78
C CYS A 135 16.42 3.61 -3.99
N GLN A 136 16.12 4.07 -2.76
CA GLN A 136 17.11 4.69 -1.87
C GLN A 136 18.27 3.75 -1.51
N LEU A 137 17.99 2.45 -1.44
CA LEU A 137 19.02 1.42 -1.22
C LEU A 137 19.76 1.02 -2.50
N GLY A 138 19.31 1.47 -3.67
CA GLY A 138 19.87 1.15 -4.97
C GLY A 138 19.46 -0.23 -5.50
N TYR A 139 18.38 -0.83 -5.01
CA TYR A 139 17.86 -2.11 -5.52
C TYR A 139 17.05 -1.94 -6.81
N ILE A 140 16.39 -0.80 -6.98
CA ILE A 140 15.67 -0.44 -8.20
C ILE A 140 16.13 0.92 -8.71
N SER A 141 15.94 1.18 -10.01
CA SER A 141 16.36 2.43 -10.64
C SER A 141 15.44 3.61 -10.27
N HIS A 142 15.98 4.83 -10.30
CA HIS A 142 15.20 6.05 -10.13
C HIS A 142 14.11 6.20 -11.20
N GLN A 143 14.39 5.78 -12.44
CA GLN A 143 13.44 5.83 -13.54
C GLN A 143 12.25 4.92 -13.28
N LEU A 144 12.48 3.68 -12.85
CA LEU A 144 11.42 2.75 -12.48
C LEU A 144 10.61 3.31 -11.30
N ASN A 145 11.27 3.76 -10.25
CA ASN A 145 10.55 4.34 -9.09
C ASN A 145 9.68 5.53 -9.50
N ALA A 146 10.14 6.39 -10.40
CA ALA A 146 9.35 7.52 -10.89
C ALA A 146 8.08 7.05 -11.62
N SER A 147 8.18 6.07 -12.54
CA SER A 147 7.00 5.53 -13.23
C SER A 147 6.05 4.82 -12.28
N LEU A 148 6.55 4.13 -11.25
CA LEU A 148 5.72 3.51 -10.22
C LEU A 148 4.92 4.54 -9.41
N GLN A 149 5.50 5.69 -9.07
CA GLN A 149 4.79 6.75 -8.34
C GLN A 149 3.63 7.36 -9.16
N ASP A 150 3.72 7.36 -10.49
CA ASP A 150 2.65 7.81 -11.38
C ASP A 150 1.43 6.85 -11.42
N LEU A 151 1.54 5.68 -10.82
CA LEU A 151 0.43 4.72 -10.71
C LEU A 151 -0.69 5.17 -9.75
N TYR A 152 -0.45 6.19 -8.94
CA TYR A 152 -1.53 6.79 -8.16
C TYR A 152 -2.61 7.37 -9.06
N MET A 153 -3.84 6.95 -8.84
CA MET A 153 -4.98 7.55 -9.54
C MET A 153 -5.19 8.97 -9.05
N LYS A 154 -5.25 9.92 -9.98
CA LYS A 154 -5.53 11.33 -9.69
C LYS A 154 -6.95 11.52 -9.16
N GLU A 155 -7.21 12.66 -8.54
CA GLU A 155 -8.50 12.94 -7.93
C GLU A 155 -9.64 13.03 -8.96
N GLU A 156 -9.32 13.46 -10.17
CA GLU A 156 -10.22 13.52 -11.33
C GLU A 156 -10.72 12.13 -11.76
N ASP A 157 -9.88 11.09 -11.61
CA ASP A 157 -10.23 9.70 -11.89
C ASP A 157 -11.07 9.06 -10.76
N ARG A 158 -11.27 9.78 -9.63
CA ARG A 158 -11.87 9.25 -8.41
C ARG A 158 -13.36 9.51 -8.30
N LEU A 159 -13.95 10.34 -9.15
CA LEU A 159 -15.24 10.92 -8.86
C LEU A 159 -16.24 10.74 -9.98
N ASP A 160 -17.11 9.79 -9.82
CA ASP A 160 -18.50 9.98 -10.22
C ASP A 160 -19.14 10.99 -9.25
N GLU A 161 -19.80 12.02 -9.79
CA GLU A 161 -20.42 13.10 -8.99
C GLU A 161 -21.39 12.60 -7.92
N GLU A 162 -21.97 11.41 -8.11
CA GLU A 162 -22.86 10.75 -7.13
C GLU A 162 -22.14 10.30 -5.85
N GLU A 163 -20.82 10.10 -5.86
CA GLU A 163 -20.06 9.70 -4.67
C GLU A 163 -19.72 10.87 -3.74
N ARG A 164 -19.89 12.12 -4.18
CA ARG A 164 -19.73 13.32 -3.34
C ARG A 164 -20.87 13.58 -2.39
N ASN A 165 -21.92 12.79 -2.41
CA ASN A 165 -23.02 12.92 -1.46
C ASN A 165 -22.53 12.66 -0.03
N ILE A 166 -22.03 13.72 0.59
CA ILE A 166 -21.77 13.76 2.03
C ILE A 166 -23.11 13.48 2.71
N LYS A 167 -23.24 12.29 3.27
CA LYS A 167 -24.41 11.94 4.06
C LYS A 167 -24.34 12.73 5.36
N TYR A 168 -25.04 13.83 5.42
CA TYR A 168 -25.24 14.57 6.66
C TYR A 168 -26.58 14.18 7.30
N LEU A 169 -26.63 14.31 8.60
CA LEU A 169 -27.87 14.10 9.35
C LEU A 169 -28.72 15.37 9.21
N THR A 170 -29.92 15.25 8.67
CA THR A 170 -30.89 16.36 8.64
C THR A 170 -31.45 16.61 10.03
N GLU A 171 -32.04 17.79 10.25
CA GLU A 171 -32.65 18.14 11.54
C GLU A 171 -33.78 17.18 11.90
N GLU A 172 -34.59 16.75 10.91
CA GLU A 172 -35.67 15.80 11.11
C GLU A 172 -35.12 14.44 11.57
N ARG A 173 -34.05 13.94 10.94
CA ARG A 173 -33.41 12.68 11.32
C ARG A 173 -32.73 12.77 12.69
N LEU A 174 -32.21 13.93 13.06
CA LEU A 174 -31.66 14.16 14.39
C LEU A 174 -32.78 14.09 15.43
N ALA A 175 -33.92 14.73 15.17
CA ALA A 175 -35.10 14.69 16.04
C ALA A 175 -35.64 13.26 16.20
N GLU A 176 -35.70 12.47 15.11
CA GLU A 176 -36.05 11.05 15.17
C GLU A 176 -35.06 10.27 16.05
N LEU A 177 -33.77 10.49 15.90
CA LEU A 177 -32.72 9.82 16.69
C LEU A 177 -32.88 10.11 18.17
N VAL A 178 -33.13 11.39 18.54
CA VAL A 178 -33.38 11.80 19.92
C VAL A 178 -34.67 11.18 20.46
N SER A 179 -35.73 11.07 19.64
CA SER A 179 -36.99 10.42 20.06
C SER A 179 -36.81 8.92 20.34
N VAL A 180 -36.01 8.25 19.56
CA VAL A 180 -35.67 6.81 19.74
C VAL A 180 -34.87 6.57 21.02
N TYR A 181 -34.09 7.54 21.50
CA TYR A 181 -33.30 7.40 22.72
C TYR A 181 -34.11 6.95 23.94
N ASN A 182 -35.32 7.47 24.08
CA ASN A 182 -36.21 7.10 25.20
C ASN A 182 -36.83 5.72 25.09
N THR A 183 -36.81 5.13 23.89
CA THR A 183 -37.39 3.79 23.57
C THR A 183 -36.36 2.68 23.60
N ILE A 184 -35.07 3.00 23.70
CA ILE A 184 -33.99 2.01 23.71
C ILE A 184 -33.95 1.29 25.05
N GLU A 185 -34.30 0.00 25.04
CA GLU A 185 -34.25 -0.87 26.21
C GLU A 185 -32.84 -1.43 26.50
N GLN A 186 -32.00 -1.56 25.45
CA GLN A 186 -30.65 -2.13 25.57
C GLN A 186 -29.65 -1.11 26.11
N PRO A 187 -29.08 -1.29 27.33
CA PRO A 187 -28.20 -0.30 27.96
C PRO A 187 -26.99 0.09 27.09
N ARG A 188 -26.36 -0.92 26.44
CA ARG A 188 -25.19 -0.69 25.59
C ARG A 188 -25.50 0.16 24.35
N ARG A 189 -26.67 -0.01 23.74
CA ARG A 189 -27.09 0.83 22.60
C ARG A 189 -27.39 2.25 23.04
N LYS A 190 -27.98 2.38 24.21
CA LYS A 190 -28.27 3.70 24.81
C LYS A 190 -26.99 4.46 25.10
N GLU A 191 -26.00 3.82 25.72
CA GLU A 191 -24.66 4.38 25.98
C GLU A 191 -23.96 4.83 24.70
N VAL A 192 -23.97 4.01 23.65
CA VAL A 192 -23.38 4.39 22.34
C VAL A 192 -24.07 5.63 21.78
N LEU A 193 -25.40 5.72 21.87
CA LEU A 193 -26.12 6.89 21.38
C LEU A 193 -25.85 8.13 22.24
N GLU A 194 -25.71 7.99 23.56
CA GLU A 194 -25.34 9.08 24.47
C GLU A 194 -23.97 9.66 24.11
N VAL A 195 -22.96 8.80 23.93
CA VAL A 195 -21.62 9.21 23.52
C VAL A 195 -21.65 9.87 22.14
N TRP A 196 -22.45 9.35 21.20
CA TRP A 196 -22.59 9.95 19.88
C TRP A 196 -23.26 11.33 19.93
N LEU A 197 -24.35 11.47 20.67
CA LEU A 197 -25.05 12.75 20.86
C LEU A 197 -24.13 13.78 21.54
N PHE A 198 -23.36 13.35 22.54
CA PHE A 198 -22.39 14.22 23.19
C PHE A 198 -21.34 14.69 22.16
N ALA A 199 -20.76 13.78 21.38
CA ALA A 199 -19.78 14.12 20.34
C ALA A 199 -20.35 15.08 19.29
N PHE A 200 -21.63 14.88 18.91
CA PHE A 200 -22.34 15.76 17.96
C PHE A 200 -22.51 17.17 18.54
N HIS A 201 -22.99 17.31 19.79
CA HIS A 201 -23.15 18.61 20.46
C HIS A 201 -21.81 19.30 20.81
N ALA A 202 -20.74 18.50 20.96
CA ALA A 202 -19.37 18.99 21.12
C ALA A 202 -18.71 19.36 19.75
N CYS A 203 -19.48 19.84 18.78
CA CYS A 203 -19.03 20.28 17.46
C CYS A 203 -18.35 19.21 16.62
N GLY A 204 -18.79 17.95 16.71
CA GLY A 204 -18.29 16.86 15.89
C GLY A 204 -16.98 16.25 16.39
N MET A 205 -16.74 16.28 17.69
CA MET A 205 -15.60 15.61 18.31
C MET A 205 -15.58 14.13 17.93
N ARG A 206 -14.38 13.61 17.61
CA ARG A 206 -14.26 12.19 17.26
C ARG A 206 -14.53 11.31 18.49
N MET A 207 -15.17 10.16 18.29
CA MET A 207 -15.46 9.20 19.37
C MET A 207 -14.23 8.82 20.19
N VAL A 208 -13.06 8.70 19.55
CA VAL A 208 -11.79 8.41 20.23
C VAL A 208 -11.39 9.54 21.19
N ASP A 209 -11.64 10.80 20.80
CA ASP A 209 -11.29 11.96 21.61
C ASP A 209 -12.31 12.17 22.76
N VAL A 210 -13.53 11.63 22.63
CA VAL A 210 -14.55 11.65 23.68
C VAL A 210 -14.29 10.58 24.74
N MET A 211 -13.71 9.46 24.35
CA MET A 211 -13.50 8.28 25.22
C MET A 211 -12.09 8.21 25.81
N SER A 212 -11.21 9.14 25.48
CA SER A 212 -9.84 9.24 26.04
C SER A 212 -9.82 10.09 27.29
#